data_98824298b6881f9379b804175504be12
#
_entry.id   98824298b6881f9379b804175504be12
#
_cell.length_a   1.000
_cell.length_b   1.000
_cell.length_c   1.000
_cell.angle_alpha   90.00
_cell.angle_beta   90.00
_cell.angle_gamma   90.00
#
_symmetry.space_group_name_H-M   'P 1'
#
loop_
_entity.id
_entity.type
_entity.pdbx_description
1 polymer ?
#
loop_
_entity_poly.entity_id
_entity_poly.type
_entity_poly.pdbx_seq_one_letter_code
_entity_poly.pdbx_strand_id
1 'polypeptide(L)'
;MKDFILSVRFQLLRFLGVPGLLGLLLLSGAALTGYLLIPLASSQNASLKQELRAARDNAAQVSEQRRSAPNSVAQLQSLWDWLPPLANNAVDVQKLFDLARQGGIVLSKADYQITIEPSAQFARYQVTLPIKERYLTVRRFAADALNAMPHLALDELQFSRPQATAEVVDAQLRFTFFYRPQ
;
A
#
# COMPACT_ATOMS: atom_id res chain seq x y z
N MET A 1 1.35 -84.68 11.38
CA MET A 1 1.32 -83.36 10.74
C MET A 1 -0.11 -82.82 10.43
N LYS A 2 -1.08 -83.70 10.24
CA LYS A 2 -2.49 -83.23 9.95
C LYS A 2 -3.21 -82.69 11.15
N ASP A 3 -2.93 -83.17 12.36
CA ASP A 3 -3.63 -82.77 13.58
C ASP A 3 -3.15 -81.46 14.12
N PHE A 4 -1.94 -81.00 13.79
CA PHE A 4 -1.42 -79.70 14.14
C PHE A 4 -2.08 -78.55 13.33
N ILE A 5 -2.40 -78.81 12.09
CA ILE A 5 -3.06 -77.84 11.21
C ILE A 5 -4.52 -77.65 11.60
N LEU A 6 -5.18 -78.70 12.09
CA LEU A 6 -6.57 -78.57 12.58
C LEU A 6 -6.70 -77.80 13.90
N SER A 7 -5.76 -77.96 14.83
CA SER A 7 -5.74 -77.27 16.08
C SER A 7 -5.47 -75.75 15.92
N VAL A 8 -4.58 -75.41 15.02
CA VAL A 8 -4.30 -73.99 14.70
C VAL A 8 -5.50 -73.31 14.03
N ARG A 9 -6.20 -74.04 13.16
CA ARG A 9 -7.40 -73.55 12.49
C ARG A 9 -8.56 -73.32 13.48
N PHE A 10 -8.71 -74.13 14.49
CA PHE A 10 -9.75 -74.04 15.52
C PHE A 10 -9.46 -72.90 16.50
N GLN A 11 -8.21 -72.66 16.83
CA GLN A 11 -7.80 -71.53 17.67
C GLN A 11 -7.94 -70.19 16.94
N LEU A 12 -7.60 -70.13 15.65
CA LEU A 12 -7.80 -68.96 14.83
C LEU A 12 -9.29 -68.58 14.70
N LEU A 13 -10.18 -69.54 14.53
CA LEU A 13 -11.63 -69.28 14.44
C LEU A 13 -12.22 -68.81 15.80
N ARG A 14 -11.64 -69.21 16.94
CA ARG A 14 -12.07 -68.81 18.28
C ARG A 14 -11.57 -67.43 18.68
N PHE A 15 -10.41 -66.97 18.10
CA PHE A 15 -9.87 -65.63 18.26
C PHE A 15 -10.46 -64.62 17.25
N LEU A 16 -10.89 -65.12 16.07
CA LEU A 16 -11.60 -64.31 15.06
C LEU A 16 -13.14 -64.25 15.28
N GLY A 17 -13.60 -64.70 16.45
CA GLY A 17 -14.98 -64.46 16.90
C GLY A 17 -15.33 -62.98 16.95
N VAL A 18 -16.45 -62.67 17.62
CA VAL A 18 -16.99 -61.34 17.74
C VAL A 18 -15.94 -60.19 17.92
N PRO A 19 -14.85 -60.34 18.71
CA PRO A 19 -13.84 -59.28 18.85
C PRO A 19 -12.97 -59.05 17.61
N GLY A 20 -12.68 -60.11 16.84
CA GLY A 20 -11.88 -59.97 15.60
C GLY A 20 -12.61 -59.29 14.47
N LEU A 21 -13.93 -59.55 14.38
CA LEU A 21 -14.82 -58.91 13.41
C LEU A 21 -14.99 -57.39 13.74
N LEU A 22 -15.07 -57.07 15.03
CA LEU A 22 -15.16 -55.73 15.52
C LEU A 22 -13.84 -54.92 15.28
N GLY A 23 -12.68 -55.56 15.47
CA GLY A 23 -11.37 -55.01 15.14
C GLY A 23 -11.19 -54.72 13.65
N LEU A 24 -11.63 -55.62 12.79
CA LEU A 24 -11.57 -55.45 11.34
C LEU A 24 -12.51 -54.35 10.84
N LEU A 25 -13.67 -54.22 11.48
CA LEU A 25 -14.65 -53.14 11.18
C LEU A 25 -14.13 -51.76 11.62
N LEU A 26 -13.42 -51.69 12.74
CA LEU A 26 -12.77 -50.43 13.21
C LEU A 26 -11.59 -50.07 12.31
N LEU A 27 -10.78 -51.03 11.86
CA LEU A 27 -9.66 -50.78 10.95
C LEU A 27 -10.16 -50.34 9.56
N SER A 28 -11.23 -50.94 9.04
CA SER A 28 -11.81 -50.51 7.76
C SER A 28 -12.43 -49.13 7.86
N GLY A 29 -13.07 -48.79 8.98
CA GLY A 29 -13.61 -47.44 9.25
C GLY A 29 -12.50 -46.36 9.33
N ALA A 30 -11.39 -46.68 10.01
CA ALA A 30 -10.25 -45.76 10.10
C ALA A 30 -9.56 -45.57 8.74
N ALA A 31 -9.47 -46.62 7.93
CA ALA A 31 -8.91 -46.50 6.57
C ALA A 31 -9.81 -45.70 5.64
N LEU A 32 -11.12 -45.85 5.74
CA LEU A 32 -12.09 -45.06 4.94
C LEU A 32 -12.09 -43.56 5.32
N THR A 33 -12.03 -43.27 6.61
CA THR A 33 -11.96 -41.87 7.07
C THR A 33 -10.66 -41.20 6.67
N GLY A 34 -9.53 -41.93 6.75
CA GLY A 34 -8.23 -41.44 6.26
C GLY A 34 -8.25 -41.15 4.76
N TYR A 35 -8.81 -42.05 3.96
CA TYR A 35 -8.85 -41.90 2.50
C TYR A 35 -9.76 -40.73 2.04
N LEU A 36 -10.82 -40.45 2.76
CA LEU A 36 -11.77 -39.35 2.45
C LEU A 36 -11.30 -37.96 2.94
N LEU A 37 -10.58 -37.89 4.08
CA LEU A 37 -10.19 -36.62 4.69
C LEU A 37 -8.86 -36.06 4.20
N ILE A 38 -7.93 -36.93 3.77
CA ILE A 38 -6.61 -36.49 3.28
C ILE A 38 -6.69 -35.59 2.02
N PRO A 39 -7.51 -35.88 1.00
CA PRO A 39 -7.58 -35.05 -0.19
C PRO A 39 -8.22 -33.67 0.05
N LEU A 40 -9.12 -33.53 1.05
CA LEU A 40 -9.73 -32.24 1.35
C LEU A 40 -8.74 -31.24 1.99
N ALA A 41 -7.85 -31.71 2.84
CA ALA A 41 -6.83 -30.85 3.48
C ALA A 41 -5.69 -30.49 2.53
N SER A 42 -5.38 -31.30 1.53
CA SER A 42 -4.31 -31.06 0.57
C SER A 42 -4.69 -30.03 -0.50
N SER A 43 -5.95 -29.91 -0.87
CA SER A 43 -6.42 -28.96 -1.87
C SER A 43 -6.34 -27.51 -1.40
N GLN A 44 -6.65 -27.22 -0.14
CA GLN A 44 -6.54 -25.88 0.44
C GLN A 44 -5.07 -25.42 0.58
N ASN A 45 -4.17 -26.33 0.90
CA ASN A 45 -2.74 -26.03 0.96
C ASN A 45 -2.11 -25.85 -0.44
N ALA A 46 -2.66 -26.47 -1.47
CA ALA A 46 -2.19 -26.31 -2.85
C ALA A 46 -2.58 -24.93 -3.41
N SER A 47 -3.79 -24.45 -3.16
CA SER A 47 -4.23 -23.13 -3.63
C SER A 47 -3.46 -22.00 -2.95
N LEU A 48 -3.26 -22.06 -1.63
CA LEU A 48 -2.44 -21.08 -0.91
C LEU A 48 -0.99 -21.05 -1.41
N LYS A 49 -0.40 -22.23 -1.68
CA LYS A 49 0.96 -22.29 -2.23
C LYS A 49 1.02 -21.72 -3.66
N GLN A 50 -0.04 -21.88 -4.42
CA GLN A 50 -0.13 -21.34 -5.78
C GLN A 50 -0.27 -19.81 -5.77
N GLU A 51 -1.09 -19.27 -4.87
CA GLU A 51 -1.21 -17.81 -4.65
C GLU A 51 0.10 -17.19 -4.16
N LEU A 52 0.78 -17.84 -3.22
CA LEU A 52 2.09 -17.39 -2.74
C LEU A 52 3.17 -17.43 -3.83
N ARG A 53 3.13 -18.42 -4.72
CA ARG A 53 4.04 -18.48 -5.88
C ARG A 53 3.71 -17.38 -6.88
N ALA A 54 2.45 -17.21 -7.24
CA ALA A 54 2.02 -16.14 -8.13
C ALA A 54 2.37 -14.74 -7.59
N ALA A 55 2.17 -14.52 -6.28
CA ALA A 55 2.57 -13.27 -5.63
C ALA A 55 4.09 -13.05 -5.63
N ARG A 56 4.88 -14.13 -5.44
CA ARG A 56 6.35 -14.07 -5.53
C ARG A 56 6.84 -13.82 -6.94
N ASP A 57 6.25 -14.49 -7.92
CA ASP A 57 6.63 -14.34 -9.32
C ASP A 57 6.27 -12.93 -9.83
N ASN A 58 5.11 -12.39 -9.45
CA ASN A 58 4.75 -11.00 -9.72
C ASN A 58 5.70 -10.02 -9.04
N ALA A 59 6.07 -10.24 -7.77
CA ALA A 59 7.04 -9.39 -7.08
C ALA A 59 8.44 -9.49 -7.70
N ALA A 60 8.85 -10.67 -8.15
CA ALA A 60 10.11 -10.86 -8.87
C ALA A 60 10.09 -10.14 -10.22
N GLN A 61 9.01 -10.25 -11.01
CA GLN A 61 8.86 -9.55 -12.28
C GLN A 61 8.88 -8.01 -12.11
N VAL A 62 8.17 -7.49 -11.09
CA VAL A 62 8.20 -6.05 -10.77
C VAL A 62 9.60 -5.60 -10.36
N SER A 63 10.33 -6.42 -9.60
CA SER A 63 11.70 -6.11 -9.19
C SER A 63 12.69 -6.17 -10.37
N GLU A 64 12.49 -7.09 -11.29
CA GLU A 64 13.29 -7.25 -12.49
C GLU A 64 12.99 -6.15 -13.51
N GLN A 65 11.73 -5.76 -13.69
CA GLN A 65 11.35 -4.57 -14.46
C GLN A 65 11.92 -3.28 -13.87
N ARG A 66 11.98 -3.15 -12.54
CA ARG A 66 12.68 -2.00 -11.90
C ARG A 66 14.19 -2.04 -12.08
N ARG A 67 14.80 -3.24 -12.16
CA ARG A 67 16.25 -3.39 -12.43
C ARG A 67 16.58 -3.24 -13.91
N SER A 68 15.67 -3.62 -14.78
CA SER A 68 15.81 -3.56 -16.24
C SER A 68 15.36 -2.22 -16.82
N ALA A 69 14.85 -1.27 -15.99
CA ALA A 69 14.62 0.09 -16.44
C ALA A 69 15.99 0.72 -16.80
N PRO A 70 16.42 0.69 -18.08
CA PRO A 70 17.65 1.31 -18.46
C PRO A 70 17.45 2.82 -18.28
N ASN A 71 18.25 3.44 -17.44
CA ASN A 71 18.29 4.86 -17.17
C ASN A 71 17.50 5.39 -15.97
N SER A 72 17.39 4.64 -14.87
CA SER A 72 16.93 5.24 -13.61
C SER A 72 17.79 6.46 -13.23
N VAL A 73 19.08 6.41 -13.48
CA VAL A 73 20.00 7.53 -13.26
C VAL A 73 19.77 8.68 -14.27
N ALA A 74 19.56 8.37 -15.54
CA ALA A 74 19.26 9.39 -16.56
C ALA A 74 17.84 9.97 -16.39
N GLN A 75 16.87 9.17 -15.94
CA GLN A 75 15.55 9.66 -15.60
C GLN A 75 15.58 10.54 -14.35
N LEU A 76 16.39 10.19 -13.35
CA LEU A 76 16.63 11.04 -12.20
C LEU A 76 17.32 12.34 -12.61
N GLN A 77 18.33 12.29 -13.47
CA GLN A 77 18.99 13.49 -13.98
C GLN A 77 18.01 14.40 -14.73
N SER A 78 17.14 13.85 -15.58
CA SER A 78 16.12 14.66 -16.25
C SER A 78 15.10 15.28 -15.31
N LEU A 79 14.78 14.63 -14.19
CA LEU A 79 13.95 15.21 -13.11
C LEU A 79 14.68 16.37 -12.41
N TRP A 80 15.98 16.24 -12.18
CA TRP A 80 16.79 17.33 -11.58
C TRP A 80 16.84 18.56 -12.48
N ASP A 81 16.95 18.37 -13.78
CA ASP A 81 16.95 19.47 -14.76
C ASP A 81 15.60 20.19 -14.83
N TRP A 82 14.53 19.51 -14.45
CA TRP A 82 13.17 20.06 -14.41
C TRP A 82 12.90 20.93 -13.15
N LEU A 83 13.67 20.74 -12.08
CA LEU A 83 13.51 21.50 -10.86
C LEU A 83 14.12 22.89 -11.00
N PRO A 84 13.37 23.95 -10.68
CA PRO A 84 13.91 25.32 -10.71
C PRO A 84 14.98 25.50 -9.62
N PRO A 85 15.90 26.46 -9.78
CA PRO A 85 16.86 26.80 -8.75
C PRO A 85 16.16 27.42 -7.54
N LEU A 86 16.73 27.22 -6.35
CA LEU A 86 16.19 27.75 -5.09
C LEU A 86 16.03 29.27 -5.09
N ALA A 87 16.83 29.98 -5.90
CA ALA A 87 16.73 31.43 -6.04
C ALA A 87 15.35 31.90 -6.55
N ASN A 88 14.56 31.03 -7.19
CA ASN A 88 13.23 31.38 -7.70
C ASN A 88 12.12 31.29 -6.63
N ASN A 89 12.43 30.88 -5.40
CA ASN A 89 11.42 30.70 -4.34
C ASN A 89 10.55 31.94 -4.11
N ALA A 90 11.13 33.13 -4.13
CA ALA A 90 10.39 34.38 -3.93
C ALA A 90 9.37 34.63 -5.04
N VAL A 91 9.75 34.33 -6.29
CA VAL A 91 8.86 34.50 -7.46
C VAL A 91 7.70 33.50 -7.41
N ASP A 92 7.98 32.24 -7.03
CA ASP A 92 6.96 31.20 -6.93
C ASP A 92 5.99 31.45 -5.78
N VAL A 93 6.49 31.92 -4.64
CA VAL A 93 5.64 32.36 -3.52
C VAL A 93 4.77 33.53 -3.94
N GLN A 94 5.32 34.53 -4.63
CA GLN A 94 4.54 35.65 -5.14
C GLN A 94 3.43 35.19 -6.09
N LYS A 95 3.74 34.26 -7.00
CA LYS A 95 2.77 33.67 -7.91
C LYS A 95 1.66 32.92 -7.15
N LEU A 96 1.99 32.21 -6.07
CA LEU A 96 1.01 31.56 -5.21
C LEU A 96 0.06 32.58 -4.55
N PHE A 97 0.60 33.70 -4.06
CA PHE A 97 -0.22 34.78 -3.49
C PHE A 97 -1.08 35.48 -4.55
N ASP A 98 -0.59 35.65 -5.76
CA ASP A 98 -1.34 36.22 -6.86
C ASP A 98 -2.52 35.36 -7.27
N LEU A 99 -2.33 34.03 -7.31
CA LEU A 99 -3.42 33.07 -7.54
C LEU A 99 -4.46 33.10 -6.42
N ALA A 100 -4.04 33.20 -5.16
CA ALA A 100 -4.98 33.36 -4.04
C ALA A 100 -5.81 34.63 -4.19
N ARG A 101 -5.18 35.74 -4.54
CA ARG A 101 -5.83 37.03 -4.75
C ARG A 101 -6.81 36.98 -5.92
N GLN A 102 -6.45 36.36 -7.03
CA GLN A 102 -7.35 36.12 -8.17
C GLN A 102 -8.56 35.27 -7.80
N GLY A 103 -8.37 34.31 -6.89
CA GLY A 103 -9.45 33.48 -6.34
C GLY A 103 -10.29 34.18 -5.28
N GLY A 104 -10.01 35.46 -4.95
CA GLY A 104 -10.70 36.21 -3.91
C GLY A 104 -10.30 35.82 -2.48
N ILE A 105 -9.21 35.07 -2.31
CA ILE A 105 -8.74 34.60 -1.01
C ILE A 105 -7.82 35.67 -0.38
N VAL A 106 -8.14 36.06 0.83
CA VAL A 106 -7.30 36.97 1.63
C VAL A 106 -6.38 36.12 2.51
N LEU A 107 -5.08 36.13 2.18
CA LEU A 107 -4.07 35.50 3.00
C LEU A 107 -3.55 36.49 4.04
N SER A 108 -3.93 36.29 5.31
CA SER A 108 -3.53 37.16 6.43
C SER A 108 -2.21 36.70 7.06
N LYS A 109 -1.90 35.41 6.95
CA LYS A 109 -0.70 34.81 7.54
C LYS A 109 -0.18 33.70 6.61
N ALA A 110 1.14 33.52 6.59
CA ALA A 110 1.79 32.38 5.98
C ALA A 110 2.98 32.00 6.83
N ASP A 111 3.12 30.71 7.12
CA ASP A 111 4.28 30.19 7.82
C ASP A 111 5.19 29.48 6.81
N TYR A 112 6.49 29.79 6.87
CA TYR A 112 7.49 29.30 5.92
C TYR A 112 8.54 28.44 6.61
N GLN A 113 8.90 27.33 5.99
CA GLN A 113 9.98 26.48 6.47
C GLN A 113 10.84 26.00 5.30
N ILE A 114 12.15 26.18 5.39
CA ILE A 114 13.11 25.67 4.42
C ILE A 114 13.82 24.47 5.04
N THR A 115 13.85 23.36 4.30
CA THR A 115 14.60 22.18 4.66
C THR A 115 15.50 21.80 3.48
N ILE A 116 16.81 21.80 3.71
CA ILE A 116 17.79 21.33 2.74
C ILE A 116 18.13 19.90 3.12
N GLU A 117 17.95 18.96 2.19
CA GLU A 117 18.24 17.54 2.38
C GLU A 117 19.54 17.22 1.64
N PRO A 118 20.70 17.22 2.32
CA PRO A 118 22.01 17.07 1.65
C PRO A 118 22.15 15.73 0.91
N SER A 119 21.50 14.68 1.44
CA SER A 119 21.54 13.33 0.87
C SER A 119 20.67 13.18 -0.38
N ALA A 120 19.64 14.01 -0.51
CA ALA A 120 18.64 13.90 -1.58
C ALA A 120 18.86 14.91 -2.72
N GLN A 121 19.83 15.80 -2.62
CA GLN A 121 20.20 16.81 -3.62
C GLN A 121 19.02 17.74 -4.03
N PHE A 122 18.04 17.95 -3.15
CA PHE A 122 16.98 18.92 -3.35
C PHE A 122 16.69 19.72 -2.08
N ALA A 123 16.13 20.92 -2.26
CA ALA A 123 15.64 21.76 -1.19
C ALA A 123 14.11 21.74 -1.20
N ARG A 124 13.52 21.62 -0.01
CA ARG A 124 12.08 21.73 0.21
C ARG A 124 11.77 23.08 0.83
N TYR A 125 10.90 23.84 0.20
CA TYR A 125 10.38 25.08 0.73
C TYR A 125 8.90 24.89 1.03
N GLN A 126 8.57 24.78 2.31
CA GLN A 126 7.21 24.50 2.77
C GLN A 126 6.51 25.80 3.14
N VAL A 127 5.26 25.93 2.72
CA VAL A 127 4.40 27.08 2.99
C VAL A 127 3.10 26.58 3.57
N THR A 128 2.76 27.03 4.77
CA THR A 128 1.49 26.71 5.42
C THR A 128 0.58 27.95 5.41
N LEU A 129 -0.61 27.78 4.82
CA LEU A 129 -1.59 28.84 4.61
C LEU A 129 -2.88 28.52 5.37
N PRO A 130 -3.17 29.22 6.46
CA PRO A 130 -4.50 29.22 7.08
C PRO A 130 -5.44 30.12 6.26
N ILE A 131 -6.56 29.57 5.78
CA ILE A 131 -7.53 30.25 4.91
C ILE A 131 -8.92 30.11 5.53
N LYS A 132 -9.68 31.22 5.55
CA LYS A 132 -11.08 31.22 5.96
C LYS A 132 -11.94 31.61 4.77
N GLU A 133 -12.45 30.59 4.06
CA GLU A 133 -13.23 30.79 2.84
C GLU A 133 -14.21 29.64 2.61
N ARG A 134 -15.02 29.73 1.57
CA ARG A 134 -15.91 28.66 1.14
C ARG A 134 -15.10 27.48 0.64
N TYR A 135 -15.53 26.26 0.95
CA TYR A 135 -14.87 25.03 0.53
C TYR A 135 -14.53 24.99 -0.97
N LEU A 136 -15.45 25.38 -1.84
CA LEU A 136 -15.25 25.37 -3.29
C LEU A 136 -14.15 26.36 -3.73
N THR A 137 -14.06 27.53 -3.08
CA THR A 137 -13.02 28.53 -3.33
C THR A 137 -11.64 27.99 -2.98
N VAL A 138 -11.52 27.39 -1.78
CA VAL A 138 -10.25 26.79 -1.33
C VAL A 138 -9.82 25.63 -2.24
N ARG A 139 -10.75 24.75 -2.60
CA ARG A 139 -10.48 23.62 -3.52
C ARG A 139 -10.02 24.11 -4.89
N ARG A 140 -10.67 25.15 -5.44
CA ARG A 140 -10.28 25.73 -6.75
C ARG A 140 -8.89 26.31 -6.67
N PHE A 141 -8.61 27.10 -5.64
CA PHE A 141 -7.28 27.69 -5.41
C PHE A 141 -6.18 26.61 -5.35
N ALA A 142 -6.40 25.53 -4.59
CA ALA A 142 -5.44 24.43 -4.50
C ALA A 142 -5.19 23.79 -5.88
N ALA A 143 -6.25 23.58 -6.67
CA ALA A 143 -6.12 23.01 -8.02
C ALA A 143 -5.39 23.97 -8.96
N ASP A 144 -5.71 25.25 -8.95
CA ASP A 144 -5.08 26.27 -9.79
C ASP A 144 -3.60 26.42 -9.45
N ALA A 145 -3.24 26.40 -8.16
CA ALA A 145 -1.85 26.44 -7.70
C ALA A 145 -1.05 25.24 -8.20
N LEU A 146 -1.57 24.03 -8.06
CA LEU A 146 -0.91 22.80 -8.53
C LEU A 146 -0.76 22.75 -10.07
N ASN A 147 -1.76 23.24 -10.79
CA ASN A 147 -1.70 23.30 -12.26
C ASN A 147 -0.72 24.37 -12.77
N ALA A 148 -0.59 25.49 -12.04
CA ALA A 148 0.27 26.59 -12.45
C ALA A 148 1.76 26.38 -12.13
N MET A 149 2.07 25.49 -11.19
CA MET A 149 3.42 25.26 -10.69
C MET A 149 3.71 23.76 -10.57
N PRO A 150 4.36 23.15 -11.59
CA PRO A 150 4.59 21.70 -11.65
C PRO A 150 5.52 21.15 -10.54
N HIS A 151 6.36 22.01 -9.95
CA HIS A 151 7.27 21.68 -8.85
C HIS A 151 6.67 21.93 -7.46
N LEU A 152 5.34 22.22 -7.40
CA LEU A 152 4.57 22.37 -6.19
C LEU A 152 3.84 21.07 -5.84
N ALA A 153 3.88 20.67 -4.58
CA ALA A 153 3.05 19.59 -4.04
C ALA A 153 2.12 20.14 -2.94
N LEU A 154 0.96 19.51 -2.79
CA LEU A 154 0.06 19.75 -1.66
C LEU A 154 0.25 18.59 -0.67
N ASP A 155 0.90 18.86 0.46
CA ASP A 155 1.19 17.85 1.47
C ASP A 155 0.00 17.60 2.38
N GLU A 156 -0.74 18.68 2.71
CA GLU A 156 -1.84 18.58 3.65
C GLU A 156 -2.94 19.58 3.30
N LEU A 157 -4.18 19.13 3.43
CA LEU A 157 -5.37 19.93 3.27
C LEU A 157 -6.37 19.54 4.35
N GLN A 158 -6.41 20.34 5.41
CA GLN A 158 -7.36 20.19 6.51
C GLN A 158 -8.49 21.17 6.39
N PHE A 159 -9.71 20.73 6.67
CA PHE A 159 -10.89 21.58 6.79
C PHE A 159 -11.50 21.41 8.18
N SER A 160 -11.77 22.53 8.83
CA SER A 160 -12.54 22.58 10.06
C SER A 160 -13.76 23.50 9.86
N ARG A 161 -14.90 23.04 10.30
CA ARG A 161 -16.13 23.81 10.21
C ARG A 161 -16.56 24.19 11.63
N PRO A 162 -16.58 25.48 11.98
CA PRO A 162 -16.92 25.95 13.34
C PRO A 162 -18.36 25.57 13.73
N GLN A 163 -19.28 25.57 12.76
CA GLN A 163 -20.69 25.21 12.94
C GLN A 163 -21.22 24.48 11.72
N ALA A 164 -22.14 23.55 11.92
CA ALA A 164 -22.69 22.73 10.83
C ALA A 164 -23.36 23.56 9.72
N THR A 165 -23.90 24.72 10.05
CA THR A 165 -24.58 25.66 9.13
C THR A 165 -23.66 26.71 8.51
N ALA A 166 -22.38 26.77 8.90
CA ALA A 166 -21.44 27.77 8.39
C ALA A 166 -21.10 27.48 6.91
N GLU A 167 -21.25 28.50 6.06
CA GLU A 167 -20.82 28.45 4.65
C GLU A 167 -19.30 28.54 4.50
N VAL A 168 -18.64 29.23 5.45
CA VAL A 168 -17.20 29.41 5.50
C VAL A 168 -16.56 28.32 6.34
N VAL A 169 -15.47 27.78 5.86
CA VAL A 169 -14.66 26.78 6.55
C VAL A 169 -13.28 27.37 6.89
N ASP A 170 -12.73 26.93 8.01
CA ASP A 170 -11.33 27.13 8.33
C ASP A 170 -10.54 26.04 7.62
N ALA A 171 -9.71 26.41 6.67
CA ALA A 171 -8.85 25.50 5.91
C ALA A 171 -7.39 25.75 6.26
N GLN A 172 -6.61 24.68 6.40
CA GLN A 172 -5.16 24.74 6.51
C GLN A 172 -4.56 23.99 5.34
N LEU A 173 -3.83 24.70 4.50
CA LEU A 173 -3.14 24.14 3.34
C LEU A 173 -1.65 24.16 3.60
N ARG A 174 -0.99 23.04 3.37
CA ARG A 174 0.46 22.94 3.43
C ARG A 174 0.98 22.54 2.05
N PHE A 175 1.69 23.48 1.43
CA PHE A 175 2.34 23.29 0.15
C PHE A 175 3.83 23.12 0.33
N THR A 176 4.45 22.28 -0.51
CA THR A 176 5.89 22.12 -0.58
C THR A 176 6.35 22.35 -2.01
N PHE A 177 7.22 23.31 -2.18
CA PHE A 177 7.97 23.55 -3.40
C PHE A 177 9.26 22.75 -3.35
N PHE A 178 9.58 22.14 -4.47
CA PHE A 178 10.84 21.41 -4.64
C PHE A 178 11.78 22.21 -5.53
N TYR A 179 12.99 22.41 -5.04
CA TYR A 179 14.02 23.18 -5.73
C TYR A 179 15.32 22.41 -5.84
N ARG A 180 16.12 22.74 -6.86
CA ARG A 180 17.49 22.30 -6.96
C ARG A 180 18.34 23.18 -6.02
N PRO A 181 19.14 22.61 -5.09
CA PRO A 181 20.09 23.38 -4.30
C PRO A 181 21.14 23.99 -5.24
N GLN A 182 21.69 25.13 -4.83
CA GLN A 182 22.79 25.78 -5.56
C GLN A 182 24.09 25.04 -5.37
#